data_da4fd4533ce26474424549ebf7084116
#
_entry.id   da4fd4533ce26474424549ebf7084116
#
_cell.length_a   1.000
_cell.length_b   1.000
_cell.length_c   1.000
_cell.angle_alpha   90.00
_cell.angle_beta   90.00
_cell.angle_gamma   90.00
#
_symmetry.space_group_name_H-M   'P 1'
#
loop_
_entity.id
_entity.type
_entity.pdbx_description
1 polymer ?
#
loop_
_entity_poly.entity_id
_entity_poly.type
_entity_poly.pdbx_seq_one_letter_code
_entity_poly.pdbx_strand_id
1 'polypeptide(L)'
;MLDLYIALIGDIISSKNIKDRAEAQVKLLNLMKIINKKYKEYLVSPFTVTTGDEFQALLLPNKHIFQIIDEISLSFLPYEIRFGIGRGDILTKINKKQSIESDGPAYWKAREAINTVHAKNYYGYKKAGVCLEDKDLEDNINSLLLSSDFIKAKWTDLQYDILKVLLDDNIYIENFSNNIVANRLNISPSAFNKRLKASGLKIYLNNRVKANELLIKSI
;
A
#
# COMPACT_ATOMS: atom_id res chain seq x y z
N MET A 1 -2.04 -27.97 -5.98
CA MET A 1 -1.86 -26.56 -6.32
C MET A 1 -1.26 -25.90 -5.09
N LEU A 2 -0.09 -25.27 -5.19
CA LEU A 2 0.49 -24.55 -4.04
C LEU A 2 -0.39 -23.32 -3.79
N ASP A 3 -0.86 -23.14 -2.56
CA ASP A 3 -1.64 -21.96 -2.19
C ASP A 3 -0.70 -20.74 -2.20
N LEU A 4 -0.82 -19.89 -3.20
CA LEU A 4 -0.02 -18.68 -3.29
C LEU A 4 -0.66 -17.57 -2.44
N TYR A 5 0.15 -16.99 -1.56
CA TYR A 5 -0.22 -15.88 -0.69
C TYR A 5 0.54 -14.60 -1.07
N ILE A 6 0.03 -13.48 -0.58
CA ILE A 6 0.72 -12.19 -0.64
C ILE A 6 1.12 -11.80 0.78
N ALA A 7 2.42 -11.76 1.06
CA ALA A 7 2.92 -11.16 2.28
C ALA A 7 3.17 -9.67 2.05
N LEU A 8 2.76 -8.84 3.00
CA LEU A 8 2.97 -7.41 3.00
C LEU A 8 3.70 -7.03 4.29
N ILE A 9 4.84 -6.35 4.15
CA ILE A 9 5.61 -5.77 5.26
C ILE A 9 5.61 -4.27 5.08
N GLY A 10 5.32 -3.53 6.16
CA GLY A 10 5.43 -2.08 6.21
C GLY A 10 6.37 -1.63 7.32
N ASP A 11 7.15 -0.58 7.09
CA ASP A 11 8.12 -0.04 8.02
C ASP A 11 8.08 1.50 7.99
N ILE A 12 8.08 2.13 9.16
CA ILE A 12 8.03 3.59 9.29
C ILE A 12 9.39 4.18 8.90
N ILE A 13 9.40 5.08 7.92
CA ILE A 13 10.61 5.75 7.46
C ILE A 13 11.10 6.70 8.56
N SER A 14 12.40 6.60 8.88
CA SER A 14 13.05 7.47 9.89
C SER A 14 12.37 7.44 11.26
N SER A 15 11.83 6.31 11.67
CA SER A 15 11.11 6.12 12.96
C SER A 15 11.90 6.62 14.18
N LYS A 16 13.23 6.52 14.13
CA LYS A 16 14.13 7.01 15.21
C LYS A 16 14.09 8.54 15.39
N ASN A 17 13.69 9.27 14.34
CA ASN A 17 13.63 10.75 14.36
C ASN A 17 12.26 11.29 14.75
N ILE A 18 11.28 10.42 15.01
CA ILE A 18 9.94 10.81 15.47
C ILE A 18 10.03 11.29 16.92
N LYS A 19 9.63 12.55 17.18
CA LYS A 19 9.69 13.17 18.51
C LYS A 19 8.79 12.44 19.51
N ASP A 20 7.55 12.16 19.14
CA ASP A 20 6.62 11.39 19.96
C ASP A 20 6.39 9.99 19.35
N ARG A 21 7.33 9.10 19.67
CA ARG A 21 7.27 7.70 19.20
C ARG A 21 6.11 6.93 19.83
N ALA A 22 5.73 7.27 21.06
CA ALA A 22 4.63 6.60 21.74
C ALA A 22 3.30 6.93 21.06
N GLU A 23 3.05 8.19 20.71
CA GLU A 23 1.87 8.61 19.96
C GLU A 23 1.83 7.95 18.58
N ALA A 24 2.94 7.97 17.84
CA ALA A 24 3.03 7.33 16.53
C ALA A 24 2.74 5.81 16.61
N GLN A 25 3.23 5.13 17.64
CA GLN A 25 2.97 3.71 17.86
C GLN A 25 1.49 3.44 18.17
N VAL A 26 0.87 4.24 19.04
CA VAL A 26 -0.58 4.15 19.34
C VAL A 26 -1.40 4.38 18.08
N LYS A 27 -1.03 5.39 17.27
CA LYS A 27 -1.66 5.66 15.96
C LYS A 27 -1.55 4.45 15.03
N LEU A 28 -0.36 3.84 14.91
CA LEU A 28 -0.13 2.66 14.09
C LEU A 28 -1.00 1.48 14.54
N LEU A 29 -1.00 1.16 15.84
CA LEU A 29 -1.79 0.07 16.40
C LEU A 29 -3.30 0.25 16.15
N ASN A 30 -3.82 1.47 16.31
CA ASN A 30 -5.22 1.76 16.03
C ASN A 30 -5.53 1.68 14.53
N LEU A 31 -4.64 2.16 13.68
CA LEU A 31 -4.78 2.05 12.23
C LEU A 31 -4.83 0.57 11.80
N MET A 32 -3.93 -0.29 12.32
CA MET A 32 -3.96 -1.71 12.00
C MET A 32 -5.28 -2.37 12.39
N LYS A 33 -5.90 -1.99 13.53
CA LYS A 33 -7.22 -2.50 13.92
C LYS A 33 -8.31 -2.10 12.90
N ILE A 34 -8.28 -0.86 12.41
CA ILE A 34 -9.24 -0.36 11.41
C ILE A 34 -9.08 -1.11 10.09
N ILE A 35 -7.85 -1.24 9.60
CA ILE A 35 -7.53 -1.95 8.35
C ILE A 35 -7.91 -3.43 8.45
N ASN A 36 -7.57 -4.08 9.56
CA ASN A 36 -7.95 -5.47 9.81
C ASN A 36 -9.46 -5.69 9.79
N LYS A 37 -10.24 -4.75 10.33
CA LYS A 37 -11.71 -4.83 10.30
C LYS A 37 -12.24 -4.62 8.89
N LYS A 38 -11.75 -3.61 8.17
CA LYS A 38 -12.23 -3.24 6.82
C LYS A 38 -11.92 -4.33 5.78
N TYR A 39 -10.73 -4.92 5.83
CA TYR A 39 -10.25 -5.89 4.84
C TYR A 39 -10.24 -7.34 5.33
N LYS A 40 -10.99 -7.66 6.37
CA LYS A 40 -11.00 -8.97 7.05
C LYS A 40 -11.12 -10.17 6.09
N GLU A 41 -11.94 -10.06 5.06
CA GLU A 41 -12.20 -11.14 4.09
C GLU A 41 -11.00 -11.48 3.19
N TYR A 42 -10.04 -10.56 3.06
CA TYR A 42 -8.82 -10.75 2.25
C TYR A 42 -7.62 -11.16 3.09
N LEU A 43 -7.73 -11.13 4.43
CA LEU A 43 -6.64 -11.42 5.34
C LEU A 43 -6.63 -12.89 5.76
N VAL A 44 -5.53 -13.56 5.50
CA VAL A 44 -5.23 -14.91 6.02
C VAL A 44 -4.65 -14.80 7.43
N SER A 45 -3.73 -13.85 7.63
CA SER A 45 -3.23 -13.40 8.93
C SER A 45 -3.32 -11.87 9.00
N PRO A 46 -3.89 -11.30 10.07
CA PRO A 46 -4.16 -9.87 10.17
C PRO A 46 -2.87 -9.07 10.27
N PHE A 47 -2.93 -7.79 9.88
CA PHE A 47 -1.85 -6.84 10.13
C PHE A 47 -1.48 -6.82 11.60
N THR A 48 -0.24 -7.13 11.89
CA THR A 48 0.32 -7.23 13.24
C THR A 48 1.59 -6.39 13.30
N VAL A 49 1.69 -5.52 14.29
CA VAL A 49 2.93 -4.78 14.57
C VAL A 49 3.91 -5.74 15.23
N THR A 50 5.09 -5.89 14.64
CA THR A 50 6.11 -6.88 15.06
C THR A 50 7.17 -6.25 15.97
N THR A 51 7.76 -5.13 15.56
CA THR A 51 8.85 -4.45 16.29
C THR A 51 8.63 -2.94 16.24
N GLY A 52 7.76 -2.41 17.11
CA GLY A 52 7.62 -0.95 17.31
C GLY A 52 7.23 -0.11 16.09
N ASP A 53 7.96 -0.21 15.00
CA ASP A 53 7.82 0.57 13.78
C ASP A 53 7.55 -0.28 12.51
N GLU A 54 7.60 -1.60 12.64
CA GLU A 54 7.32 -2.54 11.56
C GLU A 54 6.02 -3.29 11.80
N PHE A 55 5.29 -3.58 10.74
CA PHE A 55 4.10 -4.40 10.74
C PHE A 55 4.04 -5.29 9.51
N GLN A 56 3.32 -6.39 9.61
CA GLN A 56 3.16 -7.32 8.49
C GLN A 56 1.78 -7.97 8.49
N ALA A 57 1.38 -8.49 7.33
CA ALA A 57 0.16 -9.27 7.13
C ALA A 57 0.37 -10.34 6.06
N LEU A 58 -0.50 -11.35 6.08
CA LEU A 58 -0.62 -12.33 5.01
C LEU A 58 -2.02 -12.24 4.39
N LEU A 59 -2.08 -12.09 3.06
CA LEU A 59 -3.30 -11.87 2.33
C LEU A 59 -3.51 -12.98 1.28
N LEU A 60 -4.77 -13.23 0.94
CA LEU A 60 -5.11 -13.88 -0.31
C LEU A 60 -4.78 -12.94 -1.48
N PRO A 61 -4.41 -13.45 -2.67
CA PRO A 61 -4.35 -12.63 -3.89
C PRO A 61 -5.70 -11.96 -4.13
N ASN A 62 -5.72 -10.63 -4.17
CA ASN A 62 -6.96 -9.85 -4.33
C ASN A 62 -6.70 -8.49 -4.99
N LYS A 63 -7.76 -7.83 -5.43
CA LYS A 63 -7.69 -6.54 -6.15
C LYS A 63 -7.40 -5.31 -5.27
N HIS A 64 -7.25 -5.47 -3.96
CA HIS A 64 -7.15 -4.35 -3.02
C HIS A 64 -5.74 -4.16 -2.42
N ILE A 65 -4.71 -4.89 -2.87
CA ILE A 65 -3.37 -4.83 -2.25
C ILE A 65 -2.83 -3.39 -2.22
N PHE A 66 -2.82 -2.69 -3.35
CA PHE A 66 -2.32 -1.31 -3.41
C PHE A 66 -3.31 -0.29 -2.85
N GLN A 67 -4.61 -0.58 -2.85
CA GLN A 67 -5.61 0.22 -2.15
C GLN A 67 -5.36 0.21 -0.63
N ILE A 68 -5.09 -0.96 -0.05
CA ILE A 68 -4.73 -1.12 1.37
C ILE A 68 -3.46 -0.31 1.69
N ILE A 69 -2.43 -0.40 0.86
CA ILE A 69 -1.18 0.35 1.01
C ILE A 69 -1.44 1.86 1.01
N ASP A 70 -2.27 2.35 0.11
CA ASP A 70 -2.59 3.78 0.03
C ASP A 70 -3.42 4.24 1.21
N GLU A 71 -4.38 3.44 1.66
CA GLU A 71 -5.19 3.76 2.84
C GLU A 71 -4.32 3.82 4.11
N ILE A 72 -3.42 2.86 4.30
CA ILE A 72 -2.46 2.88 5.41
C ILE A 72 -1.58 4.13 5.31
N SER A 73 -0.99 4.40 4.13
CA SER A 73 -0.09 5.54 3.94
C SER A 73 -0.76 6.89 4.23
N LEU A 74 -1.98 7.10 3.73
CA LEU A 74 -2.73 8.35 3.93
C LEU A 74 -3.18 8.53 5.39
N SER A 75 -3.66 7.45 6.01
CA SER A 75 -4.14 7.50 7.40
C SER A 75 -3.00 7.70 8.40
N PHE A 76 -1.76 7.38 8.01
CA PHE A 76 -0.61 7.52 8.88
C PHE A 76 0.14 8.86 8.72
N LEU A 77 -0.22 9.70 7.75
CA LEU A 77 0.38 11.03 7.62
C LEU A 77 0.37 11.79 8.98
N PRO A 78 1.39 12.59 9.30
CA PRO A 78 2.49 13.02 8.43
C PRO A 78 3.67 12.03 8.35
N TYR A 79 3.59 10.88 9.00
CA TYR A 79 4.67 9.89 8.95
C TYR A 79 4.58 9.07 7.67
N GLU A 80 5.73 8.75 7.11
CA GLU A 80 5.83 7.97 5.87
C GLU A 80 6.14 6.51 6.17
N ILE A 81 5.59 5.63 5.35
CA ILE A 81 5.80 4.18 5.43
C ILE A 81 6.36 3.69 4.10
N ARG A 82 7.32 2.78 4.15
CA ARG A 82 7.74 1.97 3.00
C ARG A 82 7.15 0.58 3.10
N PHE A 83 6.93 -0.04 1.94
CA PHE A 83 6.27 -1.34 1.84
C PHE A 83 7.07 -2.30 0.98
N GLY A 84 7.16 -3.55 1.44
CA GLY A 84 7.64 -4.69 0.68
C GLY A 84 6.52 -5.70 0.48
N ILE A 85 6.35 -6.17 -0.75
CA ILE A 85 5.35 -7.15 -1.14
C ILE A 85 6.04 -8.38 -1.71
N GLY A 86 5.71 -9.55 -1.18
CA GLY A 86 6.19 -10.83 -1.68
C GLY A 86 5.04 -11.75 -2.02
N ARG A 87 5.17 -12.51 -3.11
CA ARG A 87 4.22 -13.56 -3.48
C ARG A 87 4.90 -14.91 -3.40
N GLY A 88 4.23 -15.87 -2.76
CA GLY A 88 4.73 -17.23 -2.58
C GLY A 88 3.84 -18.05 -1.67
N ASP A 89 4.29 -19.25 -1.37
CA ASP A 89 3.71 -20.15 -0.40
C ASP A 89 4.19 -19.86 1.03
N ILE A 90 3.57 -20.53 2.00
CA ILE A 90 3.95 -20.53 3.41
C ILE A 90 4.29 -21.97 3.79
N LEU A 91 5.47 -22.16 4.38
CA LEU A 91 6.02 -23.47 4.72
C LEU A 91 5.67 -23.93 6.14
N THR A 92 5.33 -22.99 7.01
CA THR A 92 4.95 -23.28 8.41
C THR A 92 3.45 -23.21 8.60
N LYS A 93 2.97 -23.57 9.79
CA LYS A 93 1.56 -23.39 10.14
C LYS A 93 1.20 -21.90 10.14
N ILE A 94 0.14 -21.53 9.43
CA ILE A 94 -0.34 -20.15 9.38
C ILE A 94 -1.06 -19.81 10.68
N ASN A 95 -0.60 -18.75 11.35
CA ASN A 95 -1.27 -18.19 12.52
C ASN A 95 -2.35 -17.18 12.05
N LYS A 96 -3.63 -17.57 12.17
CA LYS A 96 -4.77 -16.75 11.74
C LYS A 96 -5.12 -15.60 12.70
N LYS A 97 -4.49 -15.53 13.87
CA LYS A 97 -4.75 -14.49 14.88
C LYS A 97 -3.76 -13.33 14.79
N GLN A 98 -2.56 -13.61 14.31
CA GLN A 98 -1.48 -12.62 14.18
C GLN A 98 -0.48 -13.06 13.12
N SER A 99 0.11 -12.11 12.41
CA SER A 99 1.06 -12.36 11.33
C SER A 99 2.49 -12.52 11.86
N ILE A 100 2.65 -13.37 12.88
CA ILE A 100 3.91 -13.72 13.53
C ILE A 100 4.00 -15.25 13.55
N GLU A 101 5.22 -15.81 13.56
CA GLU A 101 5.50 -17.24 13.60
C GLU A 101 5.17 -18.01 12.29
N SER A 102 4.62 -17.34 11.30
CA SER A 102 4.45 -17.92 9.96
C SER A 102 5.66 -17.56 9.10
N ASP A 103 6.22 -18.55 8.38
CA ASP A 103 7.41 -18.38 7.55
C ASP A 103 7.27 -19.10 6.21
N GLY A 104 7.95 -18.55 5.19
CA GLY A 104 7.96 -19.08 3.84
C GLY A 104 8.29 -18.04 2.77
N PRO A 105 8.38 -18.49 1.50
CA PRO A 105 8.76 -17.67 0.35
C PRO A 105 8.01 -16.35 0.23
N ALA A 106 6.72 -16.27 0.59
CA ALA A 106 5.97 -15.02 0.58
C ALA A 106 6.61 -13.97 1.49
N TYR A 107 6.95 -14.32 2.73
CA TYR A 107 7.59 -13.39 3.67
C TYR A 107 9.04 -13.08 3.30
N TRP A 108 9.80 -14.06 2.81
CA TRP A 108 11.20 -13.85 2.39
C TRP A 108 11.26 -12.84 1.26
N LYS A 109 10.40 -12.99 0.25
CA LYS A 109 10.30 -12.05 -0.87
C LYS A 109 9.81 -10.66 -0.42
N ALA A 110 8.85 -10.59 0.49
CA ALA A 110 8.41 -9.30 1.05
C ALA A 110 9.55 -8.59 1.80
N ARG A 111 10.37 -9.34 2.54
CA ARG A 111 11.55 -8.83 3.23
C ARG A 111 12.62 -8.35 2.24
N GLU A 112 12.88 -9.11 1.18
CA GLU A 112 13.79 -8.70 0.11
C GLU A 112 13.31 -7.42 -0.58
N ALA A 113 12.00 -7.34 -0.89
CA ALA A 113 11.39 -6.18 -1.51
C ALA A 113 11.55 -4.91 -0.66
N ILE A 114 11.25 -4.96 0.66
CA ILE A 114 11.36 -3.77 1.53
C ILE A 114 12.82 -3.36 1.73
N ASN A 115 13.75 -4.31 1.79
CA ASN A 115 15.19 -4.03 1.86
C ASN A 115 15.66 -3.35 0.58
N THR A 116 15.19 -3.78 -0.59
CA THR A 116 15.48 -3.16 -1.89
C THR A 116 14.91 -1.74 -1.97
N VAL A 117 13.69 -1.50 -1.47
CA VAL A 117 13.11 -0.14 -1.37
C VAL A 117 13.96 0.75 -0.47
N HIS A 118 14.48 0.21 0.64
CA HIS A 118 15.36 0.96 1.52
C HIS A 118 16.70 1.32 0.88
N ALA A 119 17.35 0.35 0.23
CA ALA A 119 18.69 0.51 -0.36
C ALA A 119 18.65 1.36 -1.63
N LYS A 120 17.61 1.19 -2.49
CA LYS A 120 17.46 1.86 -3.78
C LYS A 120 16.14 2.64 -3.81
N ASN A 121 16.11 3.74 -3.05
CA ASN A 121 14.89 4.52 -2.82
C ASN A 121 14.63 5.62 -3.86
N TYR A 122 15.47 5.76 -4.88
CA TYR A 122 15.38 6.79 -5.93
C TYR A 122 15.18 8.20 -5.34
N TYR A 123 16.14 8.64 -4.52
CA TYR A 123 16.13 9.95 -3.84
C TYR A 123 14.93 10.13 -2.89
N GLY A 124 14.40 9.03 -2.33
CA GLY A 124 13.27 9.05 -1.41
C GLY A 124 11.90 8.94 -2.08
N TYR A 125 11.82 8.86 -3.40
CA TYR A 125 10.52 8.71 -4.08
C TYR A 125 9.93 7.32 -3.91
N LYS A 126 10.72 6.25 -4.06
CA LYS A 126 10.22 4.88 -4.00
C LYS A 126 9.75 4.52 -2.59
N LYS A 127 8.45 4.24 -2.45
CA LYS A 127 7.82 3.87 -1.17
C LYS A 127 7.32 2.41 -1.14
N ALA A 128 7.12 1.78 -2.29
CA ALA A 128 6.68 0.40 -2.37
C ALA A 128 7.51 -0.39 -3.39
N GLY A 129 7.68 -1.69 -3.13
CA GLY A 129 8.32 -2.61 -4.06
C GLY A 129 7.78 -4.02 -3.92
N VAL A 130 7.88 -4.79 -5.00
CA VAL A 130 7.56 -6.22 -5.03
C VAL A 130 8.82 -7.03 -5.27
N CYS A 131 8.84 -8.28 -4.78
CA CYS A 131 9.81 -9.30 -5.14
C CYS A 131 9.08 -10.56 -5.58
N LEU A 132 9.40 -11.07 -6.77
CA LEU A 132 8.75 -12.21 -7.41
C LEU A 132 9.81 -13.18 -7.94
N GLU A 133 9.40 -14.38 -8.37
CA GLU A 133 10.27 -15.30 -9.11
C GLU A 133 10.50 -14.83 -10.54
N ASP A 134 9.44 -14.42 -11.21
CA ASP A 134 9.48 -13.83 -12.54
C ASP A 134 10.03 -12.41 -12.45
N LYS A 135 11.28 -12.22 -12.87
CA LYS A 135 11.99 -10.95 -12.77
C LYS A 135 11.50 -9.91 -13.77
N ASP A 136 11.03 -10.30 -14.94
CA ASP A 136 10.45 -9.38 -15.92
C ASP A 136 9.12 -8.82 -15.39
N LEU A 137 8.32 -9.67 -14.78
CA LEU A 137 7.08 -9.25 -14.13
C LEU A 137 7.35 -8.35 -12.92
N GLU A 138 8.34 -8.69 -12.10
CA GLU A 138 8.80 -7.88 -10.96
C GLU A 138 9.20 -6.48 -11.41
N ASP A 139 10.04 -6.37 -12.45
CA ASP A 139 10.53 -5.09 -12.96
C ASP A 139 9.40 -4.24 -13.55
N ASN A 140 8.46 -4.85 -14.26
CA ASN A 140 7.28 -4.16 -14.78
C ASN A 140 6.42 -3.57 -13.65
N ILE A 141 6.12 -4.36 -12.62
CA ILE A 141 5.35 -3.89 -11.46
C ILE A 141 6.11 -2.79 -10.72
N ASN A 142 7.41 -3.00 -10.43
CA ASN A 142 8.22 -2.00 -9.72
C ASN A 142 8.33 -0.67 -10.48
N SER A 143 8.35 -0.69 -11.82
CA SER A 143 8.35 0.51 -12.66
C SER A 143 7.03 1.28 -12.55
N LEU A 144 5.87 0.59 -12.56
CA LEU A 144 4.57 1.20 -12.34
C LEU A 144 4.45 1.81 -10.94
N LEU A 145 4.96 1.11 -9.92
CA LEU A 145 4.96 1.59 -8.53
C LEU A 145 5.83 2.84 -8.38
N LEU A 146 7.05 2.83 -8.92
CA LEU A 146 7.95 3.99 -8.85
C LEU A 146 7.36 5.21 -9.56
N SER A 147 6.75 5.01 -10.74
CA SER A 147 6.08 6.09 -11.48
C SER A 147 4.90 6.66 -10.68
N SER A 148 4.13 5.80 -10.01
CA SER A 148 3.04 6.21 -9.12
C SER A 148 3.56 6.98 -7.91
N ASP A 149 4.57 6.46 -7.23
CA ASP A 149 5.18 7.10 -6.05
C ASP A 149 5.73 8.49 -6.41
N PHE A 150 6.36 8.63 -7.59
CA PHE A 150 6.85 9.91 -8.10
C PHE A 150 5.72 10.92 -8.37
N ILE A 151 4.57 10.47 -8.90
CA ILE A 151 3.39 11.32 -9.09
C ILE A 151 2.86 11.78 -7.73
N LYS A 152 2.66 10.84 -6.79
CA LYS A 152 2.11 11.10 -5.46
C LYS A 152 2.99 12.03 -4.62
N ALA A 153 4.32 11.93 -4.75
CA ALA A 153 5.27 12.77 -4.02
C ALA A 153 5.17 14.27 -4.35
N LYS A 154 4.50 14.62 -5.45
CA LYS A 154 4.28 16.01 -5.88
C LYS A 154 2.92 16.57 -5.47
N TRP A 155 2.09 15.77 -4.81
CA TRP A 155 0.75 16.21 -4.44
C TRP A 155 0.77 17.22 -3.29
N THR A 156 -0.11 18.19 -3.41
CA THR A 156 -0.51 19.08 -2.33
C THR A 156 -1.58 18.40 -1.46
N ASP A 157 -1.81 18.92 -0.26
CA ASP A 157 -2.85 18.41 0.64
C ASP A 157 -4.22 18.31 -0.05
N LEU A 158 -4.57 19.34 -0.85
CA LEU A 158 -5.81 19.36 -1.61
C LEU A 158 -5.90 18.25 -2.69
N GLN A 159 -4.79 17.70 -3.13
CA GLN A 159 -4.75 16.59 -4.09
C GLN A 159 -4.80 15.25 -3.35
N TYR A 160 -4.20 15.15 -2.16
CA TYR A 160 -4.39 14.02 -1.27
C TYR A 160 -5.86 13.86 -0.86
N ASP A 161 -6.61 14.95 -0.63
CA ASP A 161 -8.03 14.91 -0.30
C ASP A 161 -8.88 14.21 -1.38
N ILE A 162 -8.49 14.31 -2.67
CA ILE A 162 -9.21 13.58 -3.73
C ILE A 162 -9.07 12.07 -3.53
N LEU A 163 -7.84 11.58 -3.33
CA LEU A 163 -7.61 10.15 -3.11
C LEU A 163 -8.29 9.68 -1.82
N LYS A 164 -8.28 10.50 -0.76
CA LYS A 164 -8.95 10.20 0.49
C LYS A 164 -10.45 9.98 0.31
N VAL A 165 -11.15 10.89 -0.38
CA VAL A 165 -12.58 10.74 -0.69
C VAL A 165 -12.84 9.47 -1.50
N LEU A 166 -12.00 9.16 -2.48
CA LEU A 166 -12.14 7.93 -3.27
C LEU A 166 -11.98 6.67 -2.41
N LEU A 167 -11.02 6.65 -1.49
CA LEU A 167 -10.80 5.52 -0.58
C LEU A 167 -11.93 5.37 0.44
N ASP A 168 -12.48 6.47 0.95
CA ASP A 168 -13.64 6.49 1.84
C ASP A 168 -14.89 5.92 1.14
N ASP A 169 -15.05 6.21 -0.15
CA ASP A 169 -16.14 5.69 -0.99
C ASP A 169 -15.82 4.29 -1.59
N ASN A 170 -14.69 3.69 -1.20
CA ASN A 170 -14.19 2.40 -1.70
C ASN A 170 -14.00 2.37 -3.23
N ILE A 171 -13.62 3.49 -3.82
CA ILE A 171 -13.33 3.67 -5.25
C ILE A 171 -11.81 3.66 -5.44
N TYR A 172 -11.30 2.69 -6.20
CA TYR A 172 -9.86 2.59 -6.51
C TYR A 172 -9.65 2.25 -7.98
N ILE A 173 -10.22 3.09 -8.86
CA ILE A 173 -10.13 3.00 -10.32
C ILE A 173 -10.04 4.41 -10.91
N GLU A 174 -9.51 4.54 -12.13
CA GLU A 174 -9.40 5.84 -12.81
C GLU A 174 -10.76 6.39 -13.32
N ASN A 175 -11.73 5.51 -13.54
CA ASN A 175 -13.06 5.87 -14.03
C ASN A 175 -14.04 6.06 -12.86
N PHE A 176 -14.14 7.28 -12.38
CA PHE A 176 -15.09 7.69 -11.33
C PHE A 176 -15.83 8.97 -11.74
N SER A 177 -16.94 9.28 -11.08
CA SER A 177 -17.73 10.48 -11.34
C SER A 177 -17.07 11.72 -10.74
N ASN A 178 -16.54 12.60 -11.60
CA ASN A 178 -15.93 13.86 -11.17
C ASN A 178 -16.91 14.74 -10.37
N ASN A 179 -18.20 14.78 -10.75
CA ASN A 179 -19.20 15.59 -10.07
C ASN A 179 -19.49 15.08 -8.64
N ILE A 180 -19.53 13.75 -8.44
CA ILE A 180 -19.74 13.18 -7.11
C ILE A 180 -18.57 13.55 -6.20
N VAL A 181 -17.33 13.37 -6.66
CA VAL A 181 -16.14 13.69 -5.86
C VAL A 181 -16.02 15.20 -5.60
N ALA A 182 -16.33 16.06 -6.60
CA ALA A 182 -16.37 17.51 -6.43
C ALA A 182 -17.37 17.94 -5.35
N ASN A 183 -18.57 17.36 -5.35
CA ASN A 183 -19.59 17.60 -4.32
C ASN A 183 -19.13 17.15 -2.93
N ARG A 184 -18.49 15.99 -2.81
CA ARG A 184 -17.92 15.48 -1.56
C ARG A 184 -16.82 16.41 -1.00
N LEU A 185 -16.05 17.04 -1.89
CA LEU A 185 -15.01 18.01 -1.53
C LEU A 185 -15.55 19.45 -1.36
N ASN A 186 -16.86 19.66 -1.58
CA ASN A 186 -17.51 20.96 -1.52
C ASN A 186 -16.84 22.02 -2.39
N ILE A 187 -16.49 21.66 -3.64
CA ILE A 187 -15.88 22.54 -4.65
C ILE A 187 -16.62 22.46 -5.98
N SER A 188 -16.46 23.52 -6.81
CA SER A 188 -17.05 23.52 -8.14
C SER A 188 -16.44 22.44 -9.06
N PRO A 189 -17.21 21.90 -10.03
CA PRO A 189 -16.69 20.94 -11.01
C PRO A 189 -15.47 21.46 -11.78
N SER A 190 -15.43 22.76 -12.08
CA SER A 190 -14.29 23.40 -12.75
C SER A 190 -13.03 23.38 -11.88
N ALA A 191 -13.14 23.76 -10.60
CA ALA A 191 -12.03 23.72 -9.64
C ALA A 191 -11.54 22.28 -9.43
N PHE A 192 -12.47 21.32 -9.33
CA PHE A 192 -12.14 19.90 -9.23
C PHE A 192 -11.35 19.41 -10.45
N ASN A 193 -11.83 19.68 -11.68
CA ASN A 193 -11.17 19.23 -12.90
C ASN A 193 -9.75 19.80 -13.02
N LYS A 194 -9.54 21.09 -12.66
CA LYS A 194 -8.21 21.70 -12.62
C LYS A 194 -7.29 20.98 -11.63
N ARG A 195 -7.78 20.70 -10.42
CA ARG A 195 -7.03 19.98 -9.36
C ARG A 195 -6.71 18.54 -9.77
N LEU A 196 -7.70 17.82 -10.32
CA LEU A 196 -7.55 16.45 -10.80
C LEU A 196 -6.51 16.36 -11.93
N LYS A 197 -6.56 17.27 -12.90
CA LYS A 197 -5.58 17.32 -13.99
C LYS A 197 -4.16 17.58 -13.48
N ALA A 198 -4.00 18.54 -12.57
CA ALA A 198 -2.69 18.89 -12.01
C ALA A 198 -2.09 17.77 -11.15
N SER A 199 -2.92 16.94 -10.48
CA SER A 199 -2.45 15.85 -9.64
C SER A 199 -1.93 14.62 -10.41
N GLY A 200 -2.35 14.42 -11.66
CA GLY A 200 -2.09 13.16 -12.39
C GLY A 200 -2.75 11.93 -11.73
N LEU A 201 -3.76 12.13 -10.86
CA LEU A 201 -4.37 11.07 -10.05
C LEU A 201 -4.92 9.90 -10.89
N LYS A 202 -5.49 10.18 -12.06
CA LYS A 202 -5.98 9.10 -12.94
C LYS A 202 -4.85 8.19 -13.43
N ILE A 203 -3.70 8.77 -13.79
CA ILE A 203 -2.50 7.99 -14.17
C ILE A 203 -1.99 7.19 -12.97
N TYR A 204 -1.96 7.82 -11.81
CA TYR A 204 -1.61 7.16 -10.56
C TYR A 204 -2.47 5.92 -10.30
N LEU A 205 -3.80 6.07 -10.33
CA LEU A 205 -4.74 4.97 -10.09
C LEU A 205 -4.62 3.86 -11.16
N ASN A 206 -4.51 4.24 -12.43
CA ASN A 206 -4.32 3.28 -13.51
C ASN A 206 -3.05 2.43 -13.29
N ASN A 207 -1.92 3.07 -12.95
CA ASN A 207 -0.68 2.35 -12.66
C ASN A 207 -0.82 1.41 -11.47
N ARG A 208 -1.48 1.85 -10.38
CA ARG A 208 -1.70 1.04 -9.18
C ARG A 208 -2.61 -0.16 -9.46
N VAL A 209 -3.71 0.05 -10.18
CA VAL A 209 -4.62 -1.03 -10.59
C VAL A 209 -3.90 -2.02 -11.49
N LYS A 210 -3.13 -1.52 -12.48
CA LYS A 210 -2.37 -2.38 -13.38
C LYS A 210 -1.29 -3.19 -12.67
N ALA A 211 -0.57 -2.56 -11.75
CA ALA A 211 0.40 -3.24 -10.90
C ALA A 211 -0.27 -4.37 -10.08
N ASN A 212 -1.46 -4.11 -9.54
CA ASN A 212 -2.22 -5.11 -8.79
C ASN A 212 -2.68 -6.28 -9.67
N GLU A 213 -3.21 -5.99 -10.87
CA GLU A 213 -3.59 -7.02 -11.84
C GLU A 213 -2.40 -7.92 -12.18
N LEU A 214 -1.24 -7.33 -12.47
CA LEU A 214 -0.02 -8.07 -12.76
C LEU A 214 0.43 -8.91 -11.56
N LEU A 215 0.37 -8.37 -10.35
CA LEU A 215 0.76 -9.07 -9.12
C LEU A 215 -0.09 -10.33 -8.87
N ILE A 216 -1.39 -10.29 -9.17
CA ILE A 216 -2.31 -11.42 -8.88
C ILE A 216 -2.52 -12.36 -10.08
N LYS A 217 -2.16 -11.94 -11.31
CA LYS A 217 -2.54 -12.60 -12.57
C LYS A 217 -1.71 -13.83 -12.92
N SER A 218 -0.60 -14.07 -12.30
CA SER A 218 0.29 -15.21 -12.65
C SER A 218 0.01 -16.41 -11.75
N ILE A 219 -1.19 -16.94 -11.87
CA ILE A 219 -1.59 -18.20 -11.27
C ILE A 219 -2.21 -19.07 -12.34
#